data_637664ab077380aaebcd672db57c8a9c
#
_entry.id   637664ab077380aaebcd672db57c8a9c
#
_cell.length_a   1.000
_cell.length_b   1.000
_cell.length_c   1.000
_cell.angle_alpha   90.00
_cell.angle_beta   90.00
_cell.angle_gamma   90.00
#
_symmetry.space_group_name_H-M   'P 1'
#
loop_
_entity.id
_entity.type
_entity.pdbx_description
1 polymer ?
#
loop_
_entity_poly.entity_id
_entity_poly.type
_entity_poly.pdbx_seq_one_letter_code
_entity_poly.pdbx_strand_id
1 'polypeptide(L)'
;MSLRTRLGDAIAGRRDKQAIRQKSTYQIHVSALCSAYENLFAQVRPLINDMKNVVPYGVGRNGARLPITKTSAIAKLFDPNVSMGWGEFADAMFATWLTEDELNIRVYTNKRGVVEGYTILPVGSRRTRADGSYYWYVGDEGRGYEIGEEQVATLRFSR
;
A
#
# COMPACT_ATOMS: atom_id res chain seq x y z
N MET A 1 -45.68 8.11 -39.60
CA MET A 1 -44.45 7.83 -38.87
C MET A 1 -43.50 7.07 -39.80
N SER A 2 -42.36 7.67 -40.14
CA SER A 2 -41.44 7.15 -41.15
C SER A 2 -40.71 5.90 -40.67
N LEU A 3 -40.44 4.96 -41.61
CA LEU A 3 -39.66 3.73 -41.33
C LEU A 3 -38.27 4.06 -40.74
N ARG A 4 -37.70 5.21 -41.11
CA ARG A 4 -36.41 5.72 -40.57
C ARG A 4 -36.47 6.02 -39.07
N THR A 5 -37.58 6.58 -38.59
CA THR A 5 -37.75 6.91 -37.16
C THR A 5 -37.83 5.63 -36.31
N ARG A 6 -38.55 4.61 -36.79
CA ARG A 6 -38.65 3.32 -36.08
C ARG A 6 -37.33 2.55 -36.03
N LEU A 7 -36.51 2.64 -37.08
CA LEU A 7 -35.19 2.00 -37.11
C LEU A 7 -34.22 2.72 -36.17
N GLY A 8 -34.25 4.05 -36.10
CA GLY A 8 -33.45 4.87 -35.16
C GLY A 8 -33.75 4.54 -33.71
N ASP A 9 -35.04 4.44 -33.35
CA ASP A 9 -35.48 4.12 -31.99
C ASP A 9 -35.10 2.67 -31.58
N ALA A 10 -35.16 1.71 -32.52
CA ALA A 10 -34.77 0.33 -32.27
C ALA A 10 -33.23 0.20 -32.05
N ILE A 11 -32.43 0.98 -32.76
CA ILE A 11 -30.98 0.99 -32.61
C ILE A 11 -30.56 1.70 -31.30
N ALA A 12 -31.21 2.80 -30.95
CA ALA A 12 -30.99 3.50 -29.69
C ALA A 12 -31.33 2.60 -28.50
N GLY A 13 -32.48 1.93 -28.50
CA GLY A 13 -32.88 1.02 -27.44
C GLY A 13 -31.98 -0.20 -27.28
N ARG A 14 -31.30 -0.66 -28.36
CA ARG A 14 -30.29 -1.74 -28.26
C ARG A 14 -28.99 -1.23 -27.65
N ARG A 15 -28.56 -0.03 -27.99
CA ARG A 15 -27.35 0.60 -27.39
C ARG A 15 -27.52 0.84 -25.90
N ASP A 16 -28.67 1.33 -25.48
CA ASP A 16 -28.97 1.53 -24.07
C ASP A 16 -28.98 0.23 -23.26
N LYS A 17 -29.60 -0.83 -23.81
CA LYS A 17 -29.60 -2.16 -23.18
C LYS A 17 -28.18 -2.76 -23.10
N GLN A 18 -27.33 -2.51 -24.07
CA GLN A 18 -25.96 -3.00 -24.08
C GLN A 18 -25.09 -2.21 -23.06
N ALA A 19 -25.27 -0.90 -22.97
CA ALA A 19 -24.61 -0.05 -21.97
C ALA A 19 -25.04 -0.40 -20.54
N ILE A 20 -26.33 -0.70 -20.32
CA ILE A 20 -26.85 -1.16 -19.03
C ILE A 20 -26.27 -2.52 -18.65
N ARG A 21 -26.18 -3.46 -19.60
CA ARG A 21 -25.57 -4.78 -19.36
C ARG A 21 -24.08 -4.65 -19.01
N GLN A 22 -23.32 -3.82 -19.71
CA GLN A 22 -21.90 -3.61 -19.42
C GLN A 22 -21.70 -2.97 -18.04
N LYS A 23 -22.53 -2.00 -17.67
CA LYS A 23 -22.52 -1.40 -16.33
C LYS A 23 -22.83 -2.42 -15.24
N SER A 24 -23.84 -3.25 -15.44
CA SER A 24 -24.22 -4.32 -14.52
C SER A 24 -23.10 -5.36 -14.34
N THR A 25 -22.45 -5.78 -15.42
CA THR A 25 -21.32 -6.71 -15.36
C THR A 25 -20.13 -6.11 -14.62
N TYR A 26 -19.79 -4.83 -14.88
CA TYR A 26 -18.72 -4.13 -14.17
C TYR A 26 -19.01 -4.04 -12.67
N GLN A 27 -20.23 -3.68 -12.27
CA GLN A 27 -20.61 -3.62 -10.87
C GLN A 27 -20.51 -4.98 -10.16
N ILE A 28 -20.89 -6.07 -10.83
CA ILE A 28 -20.75 -7.43 -10.30
C ILE A 28 -19.27 -7.76 -10.09
N HIS A 29 -18.41 -7.46 -11.04
CA HIS A 29 -16.97 -7.71 -10.92
C HIS A 29 -16.34 -6.89 -9.78
N VAL A 30 -16.66 -5.62 -9.67
CA VAL A 30 -16.18 -4.77 -8.58
C VAL A 30 -16.66 -5.29 -7.22
N SER A 31 -17.92 -5.66 -7.10
CA SER A 31 -18.47 -6.22 -5.86
C SER A 31 -17.80 -7.55 -5.49
N ALA A 32 -17.55 -8.43 -6.46
CA ALA A 32 -16.87 -9.70 -6.23
C ALA A 32 -15.41 -9.49 -5.77
N LEU A 33 -14.70 -8.53 -6.38
CA LEU A 33 -13.35 -8.18 -5.98
C LEU A 33 -13.30 -7.58 -4.56
N CYS A 34 -14.23 -6.66 -4.24
CA CYS A 34 -14.33 -6.12 -2.89
C CYS A 34 -14.60 -7.20 -1.85
N SER A 35 -15.55 -8.12 -2.12
CA SER A 35 -15.86 -9.23 -1.21
C SER A 35 -14.68 -10.19 -1.05
N ALA A 36 -13.95 -10.49 -2.11
CA ALA A 36 -12.76 -11.33 -2.04
C ALA A 36 -11.65 -10.66 -1.20
N TYR A 37 -11.45 -9.36 -1.36
CA TYR A 37 -10.51 -8.58 -0.58
C TYR A 37 -10.90 -8.53 0.91
N GLU A 38 -12.17 -8.26 1.21
CA GLU A 38 -12.69 -8.25 2.57
C GLU A 38 -12.52 -9.60 3.27
N ASN A 39 -12.81 -10.70 2.57
CA ASN A 39 -12.62 -12.06 3.08
C ASN A 39 -11.13 -12.36 3.37
N LEU A 40 -10.23 -12.00 2.45
CA LEU A 40 -8.80 -12.16 2.64
C LEU A 40 -8.30 -11.34 3.83
N PHE A 41 -8.72 -10.08 3.91
CA PHE A 41 -8.34 -9.19 5.00
C PHE A 41 -8.88 -9.68 6.36
N ALA A 42 -10.08 -10.23 6.39
CA ALA A 42 -10.66 -10.84 7.58
C ALA A 42 -9.84 -12.04 8.09
N GLN A 43 -9.28 -12.85 7.20
CA GLN A 43 -8.45 -14.00 7.56
C GLN A 43 -7.09 -13.59 8.14
N VAL A 44 -6.50 -12.51 7.67
CA VAL A 44 -5.20 -12.02 8.17
C VAL A 44 -5.32 -11.03 9.32
N ARG A 45 -6.52 -10.52 9.61
CA ARG A 45 -6.77 -9.55 10.68
C ARG A 45 -6.26 -10.02 12.07
N PRO A 46 -6.42 -11.28 12.50
CA PRO A 46 -5.84 -11.74 13.76
C PRO A 46 -4.33 -11.54 13.80
N LEU A 47 -3.62 -11.92 12.72
CA LEU A 47 -2.18 -11.75 12.62
C LEU A 47 -1.76 -10.27 12.68
N ILE A 48 -2.50 -9.40 12.00
CA ILE A 48 -2.28 -7.94 12.06
C ILE A 48 -2.46 -7.43 13.49
N ASN A 49 -3.51 -7.87 14.19
CA ASN A 49 -3.76 -7.49 15.58
C ASN A 49 -2.66 -7.98 16.52
N ASP A 50 -2.18 -9.19 16.33
CA ASP A 50 -1.05 -9.72 17.09
C ASP A 50 0.21 -8.87 16.87
N MET A 51 0.50 -8.50 15.62
CA MET A 51 1.63 -7.63 15.30
C MET A 51 1.50 -6.21 15.88
N LYS A 52 0.30 -5.65 15.93
CA LYS A 52 0.06 -4.34 16.57
C LYS A 52 0.40 -4.35 18.06
N ASN A 53 0.25 -5.50 18.70
CA ASN A 53 0.49 -5.68 20.13
C ASN A 53 1.94 -6.13 20.44
N VAL A 54 2.81 -6.26 19.44
CA VAL A 54 4.21 -6.60 19.67
C VAL A 54 4.91 -5.46 20.40
N VAL A 55 5.45 -5.78 21.56
CA VAL A 55 6.29 -4.86 22.34
C VAL A 55 7.73 -5.36 22.28
N PRO A 56 8.62 -4.63 21.61
CA PRO A 56 10.01 -5.03 21.50
C PRO A 56 10.74 -4.87 22.85
N TYR A 57 11.66 -5.77 23.12
CA TYR A 57 12.55 -5.69 24.29
C TYR A 57 13.96 -6.11 23.92
N GLY A 58 14.93 -5.54 24.62
CA GLY A 58 16.31 -6.01 24.57
C GLY A 58 16.50 -7.23 25.47
N VAL A 59 17.53 -8.04 25.18
CA VAL A 59 17.92 -9.15 26.04
C VAL A 59 19.27 -8.81 26.70
N GLY A 60 19.27 -8.71 28.01
CA GLY A 60 20.50 -8.49 28.78
C GLY A 60 21.39 -9.74 28.80
N ARG A 61 22.63 -9.59 29.25
CA ARG A 61 23.60 -10.70 29.33
C ARG A 61 23.15 -11.88 30.21
N ASN A 62 22.29 -11.60 31.17
CA ASN A 62 21.68 -12.61 32.06
C ASN A 62 20.31 -13.13 31.58
N GLY A 63 19.94 -12.83 30.33
CA GLY A 63 18.62 -13.21 29.77
C GLY A 63 17.46 -12.32 30.21
N ALA A 64 17.69 -11.30 31.05
CA ALA A 64 16.64 -10.41 31.51
C ALA A 64 16.10 -9.54 30.37
N ARG A 65 14.79 -9.32 30.37
CA ARG A 65 14.14 -8.38 29.43
C ARG A 65 14.45 -6.95 29.83
N LEU A 66 14.99 -6.21 28.91
CA LEU A 66 15.31 -4.79 29.06
C LEU A 66 14.42 -3.94 28.16
N PRO A 67 13.93 -2.78 28.63
CA PRO A 67 13.18 -1.88 27.78
C PRO A 67 14.10 -1.36 26.67
N ILE A 68 13.56 -1.27 25.45
CA ILE A 68 14.27 -0.66 24.33
C ILE A 68 14.32 0.85 24.54
N THR A 69 15.49 1.43 24.41
CA THR A 69 15.66 2.89 24.47
C THR A 69 14.99 3.55 23.27
N LYS A 70 14.32 4.70 23.47
CA LYS A 70 13.64 5.45 22.41
C LYS A 70 14.54 5.87 21.24
N THR A 71 15.84 5.84 21.43
CA THR A 71 16.84 6.24 20.43
C THR A 71 17.31 5.08 19.54
N SER A 72 16.95 3.84 19.85
CA SER A 72 17.34 2.69 19.02
C SER A 72 16.59 2.66 17.69
N ALA A 73 17.22 2.11 16.63
CA ALA A 73 16.56 1.92 15.33
C ALA A 73 15.31 1.04 15.44
N ILE A 74 15.33 0.04 16.34
CA ILE A 74 14.17 -0.83 16.61
C ILE A 74 13.02 -0.05 17.24
N ALA A 75 13.31 0.87 18.20
CA ALA A 75 12.28 1.74 18.78
C ALA A 75 11.63 2.61 17.70
N LYS A 76 12.40 3.09 16.72
CA LYS A 76 11.90 3.86 15.59
C LYS A 76 11.01 3.06 14.63
N LEU A 77 11.23 1.75 14.51
CA LEU A 77 10.32 0.89 13.75
C LEU A 77 8.92 0.84 14.37
N PHE A 78 8.83 0.83 15.71
CA PHE A 78 7.56 0.83 16.45
C PHE A 78 6.97 2.23 16.70
N ASP A 79 7.69 3.28 16.34
CA ASP A 79 7.26 4.66 16.30
C ASP A 79 7.74 5.27 14.97
N PRO A 80 7.15 4.85 13.84
CA PRO A 80 7.70 5.09 12.50
C PRO A 80 7.73 6.56 12.10
N ASN A 81 6.80 7.35 12.56
CA ASN A 81 6.82 8.80 12.37
C ASN A 81 5.84 9.51 13.32
N VAL A 82 5.90 10.83 13.32
CA VAL A 82 5.07 11.69 14.20
C VAL A 82 3.57 11.62 13.86
N SER A 83 3.23 11.20 12.64
CA SER A 83 1.85 11.21 12.14
C SER A 83 1.20 9.83 12.09
N MET A 84 1.96 8.76 12.31
CA MET A 84 1.48 7.39 12.16
C MET A 84 2.08 6.50 13.25
N GLY A 85 1.24 5.96 14.11
CA GLY A 85 1.66 4.97 15.10
C GLY A 85 1.93 3.60 14.50
N TRP A 86 2.56 2.72 15.27
CA TRP A 86 2.88 1.35 14.83
C TRP A 86 1.65 0.59 14.33
N GLY A 87 0.51 0.72 14.99
CA GLY A 87 -0.73 0.05 14.59
C GLY A 87 -1.18 0.43 13.18
N GLU A 88 -1.19 1.71 12.86
CA GLU A 88 -1.56 2.23 11.54
C GLU A 88 -0.52 1.85 10.48
N PHE A 89 0.77 1.89 10.84
CA PHE A 89 1.84 1.46 9.96
C PHE A 89 1.72 -0.04 9.62
N ALA A 90 1.43 -0.89 10.60
CA ALA A 90 1.21 -2.31 10.40
C ALA A 90 0.00 -2.59 9.48
N ASP A 91 -1.13 -1.88 9.68
CA ASP A 91 -2.30 -1.99 8.81
C ASP A 91 -1.96 -1.62 7.36
N ALA A 92 -1.30 -0.49 7.15
CA ALA A 92 -0.90 -0.02 5.83
C ALA A 92 0.11 -0.99 5.16
N MET A 93 1.06 -1.52 5.94
CA MET A 93 2.03 -2.50 5.48
C MET A 93 1.36 -3.77 4.98
N PHE A 94 0.44 -4.34 5.76
CA PHE A 94 -0.29 -5.54 5.37
C PHE A 94 -1.25 -5.30 4.20
N ALA A 95 -1.95 -4.16 4.18
CA ALA A 95 -2.81 -3.81 3.06
C ALA A 95 -2.01 -3.73 1.75
N THR A 96 -0.86 -3.07 1.77
CA THR A 96 0.03 -2.96 0.61
C THR A 96 0.58 -4.34 0.21
N TRP A 97 1.02 -5.13 1.17
CA TRP A 97 1.51 -6.48 0.91
C TRP A 97 0.45 -7.36 0.24
N LEU A 98 -0.78 -7.36 0.74
CA LEU A 98 -1.85 -8.20 0.20
C LEU A 98 -2.29 -7.79 -1.22
N THR A 99 -2.08 -6.53 -1.60
CA THR A 99 -2.51 -6.01 -2.89
C THR A 99 -1.42 -6.00 -3.94
N GLU A 100 -0.15 -5.85 -3.53
CA GLU A 100 0.92 -5.47 -4.47
C GLU A 100 2.09 -6.44 -4.53
N ASP A 101 2.16 -7.43 -3.64
CA ASP A 101 3.28 -8.40 -3.55
C ASP A 101 4.66 -7.73 -3.35
N GLU A 102 4.71 -6.41 -3.29
CA GLU A 102 5.90 -5.61 -3.07
C GLU A 102 5.59 -4.47 -2.10
N LEU A 103 6.43 -4.31 -1.08
CA LEU A 103 6.33 -3.22 -0.11
C LEU A 103 7.58 -2.36 -0.20
N ASN A 104 7.42 -1.09 -0.52
CA ASN A 104 8.49 -0.11 -0.56
C ASN A 104 8.38 0.82 0.64
N ILE A 105 9.41 0.81 1.49
CA ILE A 105 9.47 1.61 2.71
C ILE A 105 10.58 2.64 2.56
N ARG A 106 10.23 3.92 2.60
CA ARG A 106 11.22 4.98 2.69
C ARG A 106 11.77 5.04 4.11
N VAL A 107 13.08 5.10 4.22
CA VAL A 107 13.81 5.24 5.47
C VAL A 107 14.32 6.68 5.57
N TYR A 108 13.92 7.38 6.60
CA TYR A 108 14.44 8.74 6.88
C TYR A 108 15.64 8.63 7.79
N THR A 109 16.75 9.22 7.36
CA THR A 109 17.96 9.29 8.15
C THR A 109 18.40 10.76 8.35
N ASN A 110 18.96 11.05 9.50
CA ASN A 110 19.59 12.36 9.72
C ASN A 110 20.99 12.42 9.07
N LYS A 111 21.62 13.59 9.15
CA LYS A 111 22.97 13.84 8.60
C LYS A 111 24.06 12.90 9.15
N ARG A 112 23.80 12.20 10.25
CA ARG A 112 24.70 11.21 10.88
C ARG A 112 24.39 9.77 10.50
N GLY A 113 23.43 9.56 9.58
CA GLY A 113 22.97 8.22 9.16
C GLY A 113 22.07 7.51 10.19
N VAL A 114 21.64 8.21 11.24
CA VAL A 114 20.74 7.62 12.24
C VAL A 114 19.30 7.64 11.69
N VAL A 115 18.62 6.52 11.78
CA VAL A 115 17.22 6.40 11.34
C VAL A 115 16.31 7.24 12.23
N GLU A 116 15.50 8.09 11.60
CA GLU A 116 14.53 8.97 12.26
C GLU A 116 13.09 8.53 12.06
N GLY A 117 12.82 7.76 11.01
CA GLY A 117 11.47 7.27 10.77
C GLY A 117 11.36 6.44 9.50
N TYR A 118 10.14 5.96 9.25
CA TYR A 118 9.78 5.17 8.10
C TYR A 118 8.44 5.65 7.52
N THR A 119 8.25 5.49 6.22
CA THR A 119 6.93 5.65 5.59
C THR A 119 6.78 4.65 4.44
N ILE A 120 5.57 4.17 4.22
CA ILE A 120 5.25 3.32 3.09
C ILE A 120 5.05 4.21 1.88
N LEU A 121 5.76 3.89 0.79
CA LEU A 121 5.62 4.60 -0.47
C LEU A 121 4.36 4.14 -1.21
N PRO A 122 3.67 5.05 -1.88
CA PRO A 122 2.49 4.70 -2.67
C PRO A 122 2.83 3.67 -3.75
N VAL A 123 1.88 2.77 -3.98
CA VAL A 123 1.92 1.84 -5.08
C VAL A 123 2.02 2.61 -6.40
N GLY A 124 2.79 2.06 -7.33
CA GLY A 124 3.00 2.69 -8.63
C GLY A 124 3.87 3.96 -8.60
N SER A 125 4.45 4.34 -7.45
CA SER A 125 5.40 5.45 -7.38
C SER A 125 6.78 5.12 -7.96
N ARG A 126 7.13 3.83 -8.07
CA ARG A 126 8.41 3.37 -8.63
C ARG A 126 8.53 3.69 -10.12
N ARG A 127 9.68 4.17 -10.53
CA ARG A 127 10.06 4.49 -11.90
C ARG A 127 11.43 3.93 -12.22
N THR A 128 11.71 3.71 -13.50
CA THR A 128 13.01 3.26 -13.99
C THR A 128 13.65 4.37 -14.82
N ARG A 129 14.91 4.69 -14.56
CA ARG A 129 15.71 5.62 -15.36
C ARG A 129 16.23 4.93 -16.60
N ALA A 130 16.75 5.72 -17.53
CA ALA A 130 17.34 5.22 -18.79
C ALA A 130 18.57 4.33 -18.54
N ASP A 131 19.28 4.49 -17.44
CA ASP A 131 20.43 3.67 -17.03
C ASP A 131 20.04 2.36 -16.33
N GLY A 132 18.73 2.10 -16.17
CA GLY A 132 18.18 0.91 -15.51
C GLY A 132 18.07 1.02 -13.99
N SER A 133 18.53 2.12 -13.36
CA SER A 133 18.35 2.36 -11.94
C SER A 133 16.90 2.70 -11.60
N TYR A 134 16.53 2.50 -10.33
CA TYR A 134 15.18 2.79 -9.84
C TYR A 134 15.15 4.07 -9.03
N TYR A 135 14.01 4.73 -9.05
CA TYR A 135 13.67 5.82 -8.16
C TYR A 135 12.16 5.80 -7.90
N TRP A 136 11.73 6.47 -6.86
CA TRP A 136 10.31 6.63 -6.54
C TRP A 136 9.93 8.09 -6.67
N TYR A 137 8.82 8.33 -7.36
CA TYR A 137 8.28 9.66 -7.50
C TYR A 137 7.02 9.80 -6.64
N VAL A 138 7.04 10.73 -5.71
CA VAL A 138 5.93 10.97 -4.77
C VAL A 138 5.43 12.40 -4.95
N GLY A 139 4.13 12.54 -5.22
CA GLY A 139 3.45 13.81 -5.42
C GLY A 139 2.67 13.87 -6.74
N ASP A 140 1.97 14.97 -6.93
CA ASP A 140 1.25 15.25 -8.17
C ASP A 140 2.19 15.77 -9.25
N GLU A 141 1.74 15.68 -10.50
CA GLU A 141 2.49 16.19 -11.66
C GLU A 141 2.90 17.66 -11.44
N GLY A 142 4.21 17.91 -11.48
CA GLY A 142 4.80 19.23 -11.28
C GLY A 142 5.03 19.67 -9.83
N ARG A 143 4.62 18.90 -8.82
CA ARG A 143 4.84 19.18 -7.38
C ARG A 143 5.42 18.00 -6.60
N GLY A 144 5.85 16.98 -7.27
CA GLY A 144 6.44 15.81 -6.65
C GLY A 144 7.95 15.93 -6.47
N TYR A 145 8.51 14.95 -5.76
CA TYR A 145 9.95 14.81 -5.56
C TYR A 145 10.37 13.36 -5.79
N GLU A 146 11.63 13.21 -6.20
CA GLU A 146 12.24 11.91 -6.38
C GLU A 146 12.90 11.42 -5.09
N ILE A 147 12.84 10.11 -4.87
CA ILE A 147 13.49 9.40 -3.75
C ILE A 147 14.42 8.38 -4.40
N GLY A 148 15.69 8.44 -4.06
CA GLY A 148 16.69 7.52 -4.57
C GLY A 148 16.59 6.13 -3.93
N GLU A 149 17.14 5.14 -4.61
CA GLU A 149 17.11 3.74 -4.19
C GLU A 149 17.77 3.53 -2.82
N GLU A 150 18.78 4.31 -2.50
CA GLU A 150 19.50 4.28 -1.23
C GLU A 150 18.66 4.67 0.00
N GLN A 151 17.50 5.28 -0.23
CA GLN A 151 16.57 5.70 0.83
C GLN A 151 15.36 4.75 0.95
N VAL A 152 15.31 3.68 0.16
CA VAL A 152 14.15 2.81 0.09
C VAL A 152 14.53 1.35 0.38
N ALA A 153 13.86 0.76 1.36
CA ALA A 153 13.89 -0.67 1.59
C ALA A 153 12.72 -1.31 0.86
N THR A 154 13.01 -2.23 -0.06
CA THR A 154 12.01 -2.99 -0.82
C THR A 154 11.92 -4.41 -0.27
N LEU A 155 10.73 -4.82 0.14
CA LEU A 155 10.41 -6.18 0.55
C LEU A 155 9.52 -6.81 -0.53
N ARG A 156 9.91 -7.97 -1.03
CA ARG A 156 9.14 -8.79 -1.97
C ARG A 156 8.75 -10.09 -1.30
N PHE A 157 7.51 -10.49 -1.46
CA PHE A 157 6.92 -11.62 -0.75
C PHE A 157 6.75 -12.86 -1.62
N SER A 158 6.82 -12.71 -2.94
CA SER A 158 6.82 -13.84 -3.87
C SER A 158 8.24 -14.22 -4.26
N ARG A 159 8.63 -15.40 -3.87
CA ARG A 159 9.76 -16.25 -4.29
C ARG A 159 10.95 -16.31 -3.37
#